data_f72110e835681aea184192a0568d2889
#
_entry.id   f72110e835681aea184192a0568d2889
#
_cell.length_a   1.000
_cell.length_b   1.000
_cell.length_c   1.000
_cell.angle_alpha   90.00
_cell.angle_beta   90.00
_cell.angle_gamma   90.00
#
_symmetry.space_group_name_H-M   'P 1'
#
loop_
_entity.id
_entity.type
_entity.pdbx_description
1 polymer ?
#
loop_
_entity_poly.entity_id
_entity_poly.type
_entity_poly.pdbx_seq_one_letter_code
_entity_poly.pdbx_strand_id
1 'polypeptide(L)'
;MEASILWILNLTNMSDYEKNLDKNNANYVPLSPLSFLERTKDIYPNYEAVVYESRSYTWSDVYKRCVKFASALNKIGVKTGDTVSIMAFNTPEIFEAHYS
;
A
#
# COMPACT_ATOMS: atom_id res chain seq x y z
N MET A 1 34.95 -2.95 28.39
CA MET A 1 35.11 -1.94 27.33
C MET A 1 35.36 -2.55 25.95
N GLU A 2 36.14 -3.62 25.84
CA GLU A 2 36.41 -4.28 24.56
C GLU A 2 35.20 -5.05 23.95
N ALA A 3 34.33 -5.67 24.78
CA ALA A 3 33.15 -6.39 24.34
C ALA A 3 32.09 -5.49 23.63
N SER A 4 31.97 -4.24 24.09
CA SER A 4 31.04 -3.27 23.51
C SER A 4 31.50 -2.77 22.14
N ILE A 5 32.81 -2.64 21.94
CA ILE A 5 33.41 -2.23 20.66
C ILE A 5 33.31 -3.37 19.63
N LEU A 6 33.48 -4.62 20.06
CA LEU A 6 33.30 -5.80 19.20
C LEU A 6 31.85 -5.96 18.75
N TRP A 7 30.88 -5.63 19.60
CA TRP A 7 29.44 -5.62 19.21
C TRP A 7 29.13 -4.55 18.18
N ILE A 8 29.68 -3.36 18.32
CA ILE A 8 29.51 -2.25 17.37
C ILE A 8 30.19 -2.58 16.03
N LEU A 9 31.36 -3.21 16.04
CA LEU A 9 32.07 -3.63 14.85
C LEU A 9 31.35 -4.78 14.11
N ASN A 10 30.65 -5.68 14.83
CA ASN A 10 29.81 -6.71 14.21
C ASN A 10 28.53 -6.15 13.61
N LEU A 11 28.00 -5.04 14.15
CA LEU A 11 26.83 -4.36 13.55
C LEU A 11 27.18 -3.61 12.24
N THR A 12 28.46 -3.24 12.04
CA THR A 12 28.90 -2.63 10.79
C THR A 12 29.20 -3.65 9.67
N ASN A 13 29.25 -4.95 9.99
CA ASN A 13 29.47 -6.03 9.03
C ASN A 13 28.18 -6.70 8.54
N MET A 14 27.07 -5.92 8.45
CA MET A 14 25.84 -6.39 7.81
C MET A 14 26.00 -6.61 6.30
N SER A 15 27.15 -6.22 5.73
CA SER A 15 27.42 -6.37 4.29
C SER A 15 27.43 -7.82 3.80
N ASP A 16 27.68 -8.81 4.67
CA ASP A 16 27.67 -10.22 4.28
C ASP A 16 26.24 -10.75 4.06
N TYR A 17 25.26 -10.17 4.73
CA TYR A 17 23.83 -10.49 4.53
C TYR A 17 23.22 -9.78 3.31
N GLU A 18 23.91 -8.77 2.77
CA GLU A 18 23.45 -7.99 1.61
C GLU A 18 24.22 -8.34 0.32
N LYS A 19 25.27 -9.17 0.42
CA LYS A 19 26.04 -9.60 -0.74
C LYS A 19 25.18 -10.39 -1.73
N ASN A 20 25.17 -9.94 -2.98
CA ASN A 20 24.39 -10.55 -4.07
C ASN A 20 22.87 -10.54 -3.85
N LEU A 21 22.38 -9.64 -2.99
CA LEU A 21 20.96 -9.44 -2.70
C LEU A 21 20.52 -8.03 -3.14
N ASP A 22 21.06 -7.55 -4.25
CA ASP A 22 20.65 -6.27 -4.83
C ASP A 22 19.15 -6.27 -5.08
N LYS A 23 18.50 -5.18 -4.67
CA LYS A 23 17.05 -5.02 -4.85
C LYS A 23 16.71 -4.97 -6.33
N ASN A 24 15.88 -5.90 -6.77
CA ASN A 24 15.36 -5.96 -8.12
C ASN A 24 13.87 -6.39 -8.08
N ASN A 25 13.20 -6.34 -9.23
CA ASN A 25 11.76 -6.63 -9.33
C ASN A 25 11.39 -8.06 -8.92
N ALA A 26 12.35 -9.00 -8.85
CA ALA A 26 12.08 -10.38 -8.46
C ALA A 26 12.16 -10.60 -6.94
N ASN A 27 12.94 -9.79 -6.22
CA ASN A 27 13.20 -10.01 -4.79
C ASN A 27 12.81 -8.83 -3.90
N TYR A 28 12.31 -7.74 -4.46
CA TYR A 28 11.96 -6.54 -3.71
C TYR A 28 10.68 -5.88 -4.23
N VAL A 29 9.74 -5.73 -3.34
CA VAL A 29 8.53 -4.92 -3.55
C VAL A 29 8.41 -3.93 -2.39
N PRO A 30 8.32 -2.62 -2.66
CA PRO A 30 8.08 -1.64 -1.60
C PRO A 30 6.79 -1.96 -0.84
N LEU A 31 6.84 -1.88 0.48
CA LEU A 31 5.64 -2.01 1.30
C LEU A 31 4.75 -0.79 1.08
N SER A 32 3.56 -1.01 0.54
CA SER A 32 2.58 0.03 0.23
C SER A 32 1.19 -0.40 0.68
N PRO A 33 0.36 0.52 1.21
CA PRO A 33 -1.05 0.23 1.49
C PRO A 33 -1.81 -0.31 0.26
N LEU A 34 -1.44 0.11 -0.94
CA LEU A 34 -2.06 -0.35 -2.19
C LEU A 34 -1.86 -1.85 -2.41
N SER A 35 -0.67 -2.38 -2.13
CA SER A 35 -0.38 -3.81 -2.26
C SER A 35 -1.19 -4.67 -1.28
N PHE A 36 -1.54 -4.12 -0.11
CA PHE A 36 -2.42 -4.80 0.84
C PHE A 36 -3.86 -4.89 0.33
N LEU A 37 -4.38 -3.82 -0.27
CA LEU A 37 -5.72 -3.83 -0.86
C LEU A 37 -5.82 -4.88 -1.98
N GLU A 38 -4.85 -4.90 -2.89
CA GLU A 38 -4.79 -5.86 -4.00
C GLU A 38 -4.73 -7.30 -3.48
N ARG A 39 -3.82 -7.58 -2.55
CA ARG A 39 -3.69 -8.90 -1.93
C ARG A 39 -4.96 -9.32 -1.20
N THR A 40 -5.57 -8.42 -0.45
CA THR A 40 -6.80 -8.73 0.31
C THR A 40 -7.96 -9.05 -0.64
N LYS A 41 -8.10 -8.30 -1.73
CA LYS A 41 -9.08 -8.58 -2.78
C LYS A 41 -8.85 -9.96 -3.42
N ASP A 42 -7.61 -10.38 -3.61
CA ASP A 42 -7.31 -11.68 -4.22
C ASP A 42 -7.59 -12.86 -3.26
N ILE A 43 -7.32 -12.69 -1.96
CA ILE A 43 -7.49 -13.74 -0.96
C ILE A 43 -8.93 -13.80 -0.43
N TYR A 44 -9.55 -12.63 -0.20
CA TYR A 44 -10.86 -12.49 0.45
C TYR A 44 -11.86 -11.66 -0.38
N PRO A 45 -12.06 -11.94 -1.68
CA PRO A 45 -12.84 -11.07 -2.58
C PRO A 45 -14.26 -10.81 -2.10
N ASN A 46 -14.90 -11.81 -1.50
CA ASN A 46 -16.31 -11.79 -1.10
C ASN A 46 -16.54 -11.42 0.37
N TYR A 47 -15.47 -11.20 1.14
CA TYR A 47 -15.62 -10.76 2.52
C TYR A 47 -16.02 -9.29 2.57
N GLU A 48 -16.86 -8.96 3.55
CA GLU A 48 -17.31 -7.60 3.81
C GLU A 48 -16.11 -6.74 4.25
N ALA A 49 -15.88 -5.66 3.53
CA ALA A 49 -14.75 -4.76 3.74
C ALA A 49 -15.18 -3.44 4.40
N VAL A 50 -16.29 -2.89 3.95
CA VAL A 50 -16.82 -1.61 4.42
C VAL A 50 -18.33 -1.74 4.62
N VAL A 51 -18.78 -1.35 5.81
CA VAL A 51 -20.20 -1.21 6.13
C VAL A 51 -20.46 0.25 6.50
N TYR A 52 -21.39 0.86 5.82
CA TYR A 52 -21.80 2.22 6.10
C TYR A 52 -23.32 2.34 5.97
N GLU A 53 -23.99 2.52 7.10
CA GLU A 53 -25.45 2.53 7.21
C GLU A 53 -26.06 1.26 6.59
N SER A 54 -26.87 1.40 5.54
CA SER A 54 -27.48 0.29 4.79
C SER A 54 -26.63 -0.22 3.62
N ARG A 55 -25.44 0.36 3.39
CA ARG A 55 -24.54 -0.02 2.30
C ARG A 55 -23.43 -0.92 2.82
N SER A 56 -23.18 -2.00 2.14
CA SER A 56 -22.06 -2.91 2.39
C SER A 56 -21.30 -3.17 1.10
N TYR A 57 -19.99 -3.19 1.19
CA TYR A 57 -19.08 -3.42 0.08
C TYR A 57 -18.10 -4.54 0.43
N THR A 58 -17.90 -5.46 -0.50
CA THR A 58 -16.88 -6.49 -0.38
C THR A 58 -15.50 -5.93 -0.74
N TRP A 59 -14.42 -6.68 -0.43
CA TRP A 59 -13.07 -6.29 -0.86
C TRP A 59 -12.95 -6.17 -2.38
N SER A 60 -13.66 -7.02 -3.13
CA SER A 60 -13.72 -6.91 -4.59
C SER A 60 -14.40 -5.61 -5.04
N ASP A 61 -15.46 -5.20 -4.35
CA ASP A 61 -16.16 -3.96 -4.68
C ASP A 61 -15.31 -2.74 -4.38
N VAL A 62 -14.69 -2.70 -3.19
CA VAL A 62 -13.77 -1.62 -2.79
C VAL A 62 -12.63 -1.47 -3.80
N TYR A 63 -11.98 -2.57 -4.16
CA TYR A 63 -10.91 -2.54 -5.16
C TYR A 63 -11.36 -1.96 -6.50
N LYS A 64 -12.50 -2.44 -7.03
CA LYS A 64 -13.06 -1.93 -8.30
C LYS A 64 -13.38 -0.43 -8.23
N ARG A 65 -13.89 0.04 -7.10
CA ARG A 65 -14.23 1.44 -6.89
C ARG A 65 -12.97 2.31 -6.84
N CYS A 66 -11.92 1.87 -6.11
CA CYS A 66 -10.62 2.54 -6.09
C CYS A 66 -10.01 2.65 -7.49
N VAL A 67 -9.99 1.56 -8.25
CA VAL A 67 -9.48 1.56 -9.63
C VAL A 67 -10.27 2.51 -10.54
N LYS A 68 -11.59 2.56 -10.41
CA LYS A 68 -12.43 3.50 -11.17
C LYS A 68 -12.10 4.95 -10.83
N PHE A 69 -11.89 5.25 -9.55
CA PHE A 69 -11.55 6.59 -9.12
C PHE A 69 -10.16 7.00 -9.59
N ALA A 70 -9.15 6.13 -9.45
CA ALA A 70 -7.81 6.35 -10.01
C ALA A 70 -7.86 6.60 -11.53
N SER A 71 -8.66 5.82 -12.26
CA SER A 71 -8.87 6.02 -13.69
C SER A 71 -9.51 7.38 -14.01
N ALA A 72 -10.46 7.82 -13.20
CA ALA A 72 -11.09 9.14 -13.37
C ALA A 72 -10.08 10.28 -13.15
N LEU A 73 -9.26 10.19 -12.10
CA LEU A 73 -8.20 11.16 -11.82
C LEU A 73 -7.18 11.22 -12.96
N ASN A 74 -6.76 10.08 -13.47
CA ASN A 74 -5.85 10.03 -14.63
C ASN A 74 -6.45 10.69 -15.88
N LYS A 75 -7.75 10.48 -16.15
CA LYS A 75 -8.44 11.09 -17.30
C LYS A 75 -8.51 12.63 -17.23
N ILE A 76 -8.58 13.20 -16.04
CA ILE A 76 -8.55 14.66 -15.87
C ILE A 76 -7.13 15.25 -15.80
N GLY A 77 -6.11 14.39 -15.96
CA GLY A 77 -4.72 14.81 -16.11
C GLY A 77 -3.86 14.73 -14.86
N VAL A 78 -4.37 14.18 -13.74
CA VAL A 78 -3.58 13.94 -12.52
C VAL A 78 -2.51 12.89 -12.80
N LYS A 79 -1.26 13.20 -12.39
CA LYS A 79 -0.08 12.36 -12.62
C LYS A 79 0.62 12.01 -11.31
N THR A 80 1.52 11.06 -11.39
CA THR A 80 2.39 10.71 -10.26
C THR A 80 3.17 11.94 -9.79
N GLY A 81 3.09 12.21 -8.49
CA GLY A 81 3.70 13.39 -7.85
C GLY A 81 2.74 14.56 -7.67
N ASP A 82 1.58 14.54 -8.31
CA ASP A 82 0.54 15.55 -8.05
C ASP A 82 -0.14 15.32 -6.70
N THR A 83 -0.64 16.38 -6.11
CA THR A 83 -1.40 16.33 -4.87
C THR A 83 -2.89 16.47 -5.15
N VAL A 84 -3.66 15.49 -4.69
CA VAL A 84 -5.13 15.55 -4.71
C VAL A 84 -5.62 15.80 -3.29
N SER A 85 -6.40 16.87 -3.09
CA SER A 85 -7.04 17.16 -1.82
C SER A 85 -8.49 16.72 -1.85
N ILE A 86 -8.92 16.03 -0.80
CA ILE A 86 -10.30 15.61 -0.64
C ILE A 86 -10.86 16.15 0.68
N MET A 87 -12.06 16.70 0.64
CA MET A 87 -12.82 17.11 1.82
C MET A 87 -14.20 16.45 1.75
N ALA A 88 -14.43 15.50 2.65
CA ALA A 88 -15.66 14.75 2.71
C ALA A 88 -15.96 14.33 4.16
N PHE A 89 -17.21 13.93 4.43
CA PHE A 89 -17.56 13.24 5.67
C PHE A 89 -16.93 11.84 5.70
N ASN A 90 -16.96 11.19 6.88
CA ASN A 90 -16.51 9.81 7.03
C ASN A 90 -17.45 8.84 6.30
N THR A 91 -17.30 8.75 5.01
CA THR A 91 -18.06 7.91 4.11
C THR A 91 -17.13 6.92 3.41
N PRO A 92 -17.65 5.86 2.76
CA PRO A 92 -16.82 4.93 1.99
C PRO A 92 -15.93 5.62 0.94
N GLU A 93 -16.39 6.72 0.38
CA GLU A 93 -15.68 7.47 -0.66
C GLU A 93 -14.36 8.07 -0.15
N ILE A 94 -14.31 8.57 1.08
CA ILE A 94 -13.06 9.10 1.64
C ILE A 94 -12.07 7.97 1.96
N PHE A 95 -12.58 6.82 2.40
CA PHE A 95 -11.75 5.63 2.60
C PHE A 95 -11.11 5.16 1.28
N GLU A 96 -11.91 5.06 0.23
CA GLU A 96 -11.47 4.64 -1.10
C GLU A 96 -10.44 5.61 -1.72
N ALA A 97 -10.58 6.90 -1.45
CA ALA A 97 -9.66 7.92 -1.96
C ALA A 97 -8.20 7.74 -1.49
N HIS A 98 -7.98 7.06 -0.36
CA HIS A 98 -6.63 6.76 0.12
C HIS A 98 -5.93 5.64 -0.68
N TYR A 99 -6.69 4.87 -1.43
CA TYR A 99 -6.21 3.71 -2.21
C TYR A 99 -6.31 3.92 -3.74
N SER A 100 -6.55 5.13 -4.16
CA SER A 100 -6.83 5.45 -5.58
C SER A 100 -5.71 6.19 -6.28
#